data_e2fc244394530e704a54a6f678533372
#
_entry.id   e2fc244394530e704a54a6f678533372
#
_cell.length_a   1.000
_cell.length_b   1.000
_cell.length_c   1.000
_cell.angle_alpha   90.00
_cell.angle_beta   90.00
_cell.angle_gamma   90.00
#
_symmetry.space_group_name_H-M   'P 1'
#
loop_
_entity.id
_entity.type
_entity.pdbx_description
1 polymer ?
#
loop_
_entity_poly.entity_id
_entity_poly.type
_entity_poly.pdbx_seq_one_letter_code
_entity_poly.pdbx_strand_id
1 'polypeptide(L)'
;MLIGGLLASEGYALASVSTREKTLYISSIPASDNLTQRDASQYPYFVRTGFSSSQPSHPIGEWACQQGYKKIAAQAADYAFGYEVVGGFQKTFEECGGQIIQKLWPPINTMDFGPYIADLKQDADAIFSLPVGAGVLQFPKQLAASGNKKPVIGAGTAYDEFVLPSMGDEVIGSVSALQYSAALETPENEAFVKEYRAEFGKVPSYYSESNYTTAKMIDAAMTQAGGSWPGPLPFLEKLVAVKVDAPRGPISLDDMRNPIQNVYIRRVEKREMFGYPKPELWNVVIKTYPQVSQFWKWSKEEFLKQPVYSRDYPPCKYSE
;
A
#
# COMPACT_ATOMS: atom_id res chain seq x y z
N MET A 1 21.07 3.40 -13.72
CA MET A 1 19.78 3.51 -13.00
C MET A 1 19.38 2.13 -12.54
N LEU A 2 18.90 2.02 -11.31
CA LEU A 2 18.29 0.80 -10.74
C LEU A 2 16.79 1.03 -10.61
N ILE A 3 15.98 0.03 -10.96
CA ILE A 3 14.51 0.04 -10.77
C ILE A 3 14.12 -1.33 -10.24
N GLY A 4 13.24 -1.40 -9.26
CA GLY A 4 12.72 -2.67 -8.76
C GLY A 4 12.92 -2.88 -7.26
N GLY A 5 13.03 -4.15 -6.87
CA GLY A 5 12.89 -4.61 -5.50
C GLY A 5 11.42 -4.88 -5.16
N LEU A 6 11.18 -5.63 -4.09
CA LEU A 6 9.84 -5.98 -3.60
C LEU A 6 9.72 -5.67 -2.11
N LEU A 7 10.56 -6.27 -1.28
CA LEU A 7 10.48 -6.15 0.17
C LEU A 7 11.08 -4.83 0.67
N ALA A 8 10.59 -4.35 1.82
CA ALA A 8 11.12 -3.17 2.49
C ALA A 8 12.64 -3.27 2.75
N SER A 9 13.13 -4.45 3.16
CA SER A 9 14.55 -4.73 3.37
C SER A 9 15.38 -4.62 2.10
N GLU A 10 14.84 -5.05 0.95
CA GLU A 10 15.51 -4.87 -0.35
C GLU A 10 15.61 -3.39 -0.73
N GLY A 11 14.58 -2.59 -0.40
CA GLY A 11 14.59 -1.15 -0.61
C GLY A 11 15.79 -0.47 0.06
N TYR A 12 16.08 -0.81 1.31
CA TYR A 12 17.26 -0.31 2.03
C TYR A 12 18.57 -0.79 1.44
N ALA A 13 18.67 -2.07 1.08
CA ALA A 13 19.86 -2.63 0.46
C ALA A 13 20.18 -1.94 -0.88
N LEU A 14 19.16 -1.78 -1.74
CA LEU A 14 19.30 -1.11 -3.03
C LEU A 14 19.62 0.38 -2.88
N ALA A 15 19.01 1.08 -1.92
CA ALA A 15 19.31 2.48 -1.64
C ALA A 15 20.76 2.68 -1.15
N SER A 16 21.26 1.75 -0.34
CA SER A 16 22.66 1.74 0.12
C SER A 16 23.63 1.51 -1.05
N VAL A 17 23.35 0.53 -1.92
CA VAL A 17 24.14 0.27 -3.14
C VAL A 17 24.08 1.49 -4.05
N SER A 18 22.91 2.04 -4.31
CA SER A 18 22.69 3.23 -5.13
C SER A 18 23.53 4.42 -4.65
N THR A 19 23.59 4.64 -3.35
CA THR A 19 24.37 5.71 -2.72
C THR A 19 25.88 5.47 -2.92
N ARG A 20 26.36 4.25 -2.65
CA ARG A 20 27.77 3.88 -2.81
C ARG A 20 28.25 3.99 -4.26
N GLU A 21 27.44 3.48 -5.20
CA GLU A 21 27.76 3.47 -6.63
C GLU A 21 27.36 4.77 -7.36
N LYS A 22 26.85 5.77 -6.64
CA LYS A 22 26.34 7.04 -7.19
C LYS A 22 25.39 6.84 -8.38
N THR A 23 24.51 5.85 -8.26
CA THR A 23 23.57 5.41 -9.30
C THR A 23 22.14 5.67 -8.83
N LEU A 24 21.30 6.30 -9.65
CA LEU A 24 19.91 6.56 -9.31
C LEU A 24 19.15 5.25 -9.06
N TYR A 25 18.44 5.19 -7.94
CA TYR A 25 17.50 4.11 -7.61
C TYR A 25 16.07 4.66 -7.54
N ILE A 26 15.20 4.13 -8.40
CA ILE A 26 13.78 4.44 -8.45
C ILE A 26 13.01 3.26 -7.85
N SER A 27 12.38 3.46 -6.70
CA SER A 27 11.59 2.45 -6.00
C SER A 27 10.13 2.53 -6.43
N SER A 28 9.69 1.58 -7.24
CA SER A 28 8.28 1.44 -7.65
C SER A 28 7.45 0.62 -6.66
N ILE A 29 8.06 -0.26 -5.86
CA ILE A 29 7.38 -1.21 -4.97
C ILE A 29 7.86 -1.14 -3.52
N PRO A 30 9.17 -1.26 -3.17
CA PRO A 30 9.63 -1.22 -1.79
C PRO A 30 9.11 0.01 -1.04
N ALA A 31 8.32 -0.23 0.03
CA ALA A 31 7.46 0.80 0.59
C ALA A 31 7.93 1.38 1.93
N SER A 32 9.09 0.93 2.47
CA SER A 32 9.55 1.35 3.80
C SER A 32 9.50 2.86 4.02
N ASP A 33 8.82 3.29 5.07
CA ASP A 33 8.54 4.71 5.34
C ASP A 33 9.82 5.54 5.45
N ASN A 34 10.81 5.06 6.18
CA ASN A 34 12.02 5.84 6.49
C ASN A 34 12.90 6.16 5.29
N LEU A 35 12.80 5.42 4.18
CA LEU A 35 13.54 5.73 2.96
C LEU A 35 13.25 7.15 2.41
N THR A 36 12.06 7.68 2.68
CA THR A 36 11.62 9.02 2.29
C THR A 36 11.17 9.89 3.47
N GLN A 37 11.32 9.41 4.71
CA GLN A 37 11.02 10.18 5.91
C GLN A 37 12.33 10.54 6.65
N ARG A 38 12.75 9.75 7.63
CA ARG A 38 13.90 10.10 8.49
C ARG A 38 15.25 9.90 7.84
N ASP A 39 15.38 8.88 7.01
CA ASP A 39 16.66 8.48 6.42
C ASP A 39 16.88 9.06 5.01
N ALA A 40 15.96 9.90 4.51
CA ALA A 40 16.01 10.43 3.15
C ALA A 40 17.33 11.12 2.79
N SER A 41 17.96 11.81 3.75
CA SER A 41 19.27 12.45 3.57
C SER A 41 20.43 11.46 3.41
N GLN A 42 20.28 10.24 3.88
CA GLN A 42 21.28 9.17 3.76
C GLN A 42 21.31 8.56 2.34
N TYR A 43 20.22 8.74 1.58
CA TYR A 43 20.04 8.16 0.25
C TYR A 43 19.85 9.22 -0.83
N PRO A 44 20.92 10.00 -1.17
CA PRO A 44 20.82 11.12 -2.10
C PRO A 44 20.41 10.73 -3.52
N TYR A 45 20.60 9.45 -3.91
CA TYR A 45 20.27 8.93 -5.24
C TYR A 45 18.95 8.11 -5.24
N PHE A 46 18.15 8.21 -4.19
CA PHE A 46 16.89 7.47 -4.05
C PHE A 46 15.69 8.36 -4.39
N VAL A 47 14.70 7.79 -5.07
CA VAL A 47 13.36 8.36 -5.27
C VAL A 47 12.33 7.24 -5.27
N ARG A 48 11.14 7.50 -4.74
CA ARG A 48 10.01 6.58 -4.77
C ARG A 48 8.97 7.05 -5.79
N THR A 49 8.40 6.10 -6.53
CA THR A 49 7.28 6.32 -7.45
C THR A 49 6.07 5.46 -7.10
N GLY A 50 6.21 4.54 -6.15
CA GLY A 50 5.15 3.70 -5.62
C GLY A 50 4.36 4.36 -4.49
N PHE A 51 4.51 3.89 -3.25
CA PHE A 51 3.87 4.42 -2.04
C PHE A 51 4.75 4.16 -0.82
N SER A 52 4.58 4.90 0.27
CA SER A 52 5.15 4.54 1.57
C SER A 52 4.14 3.71 2.38
N SER A 53 4.64 2.82 3.23
CA SER A 53 3.83 1.79 3.92
C SER A 53 2.64 2.37 4.68
N SER A 54 2.86 3.43 5.43
CA SER A 54 1.80 4.08 6.22
C SER A 54 0.89 5.00 5.42
N GLN A 55 1.30 5.43 4.22
CA GLN A 55 0.53 6.39 3.41
C GLN A 55 -0.91 5.94 3.12
N PRO A 56 -1.19 4.73 2.61
CA PRO A 56 -2.58 4.27 2.44
C PRO A 56 -3.25 3.86 3.75
N SER A 57 -2.48 3.62 4.80
CA SER A 57 -2.99 3.15 6.09
C SER A 57 -3.60 4.26 6.93
N HIS A 58 -3.10 5.49 6.82
CA HIS A 58 -3.69 6.63 7.49
C HIS A 58 -5.14 6.91 7.06
N PRO A 59 -5.47 7.02 5.75
CA PRO A 59 -6.86 7.22 5.31
C PRO A 59 -7.83 6.12 5.75
N ILE A 60 -7.41 4.85 5.71
CA ILE A 60 -8.31 3.74 6.07
C ILE A 60 -8.53 3.65 7.58
N GLY A 61 -7.59 4.10 8.42
CA GLY A 61 -7.80 4.21 9.87
C GLY A 61 -8.87 5.26 10.20
N GLU A 62 -8.81 6.43 9.59
CA GLU A 62 -9.86 7.46 9.71
C GLU A 62 -11.20 6.95 9.15
N TRP A 63 -11.18 6.29 7.99
CA TRP A 63 -12.38 5.74 7.38
C TRP A 63 -13.05 4.69 8.28
N ALA A 64 -12.29 3.78 8.86
CA ALA A 64 -12.82 2.74 9.74
C ALA A 64 -13.54 3.34 10.96
N CYS A 65 -12.97 4.38 11.56
CA CYS A 65 -13.61 5.12 12.65
C CYS A 65 -14.92 5.78 12.17
N GLN A 66 -14.93 6.41 11.00
CA GLN A 66 -16.11 7.03 10.40
C GLN A 66 -17.21 6.02 10.06
N GLN A 67 -16.88 4.74 9.82
CA GLN A 67 -17.87 3.66 9.68
C GLN A 67 -18.46 3.19 11.01
N GLY A 68 -18.00 3.72 12.11
CA GLY A 68 -18.53 3.41 13.44
C GLY A 68 -17.83 2.27 14.17
N TYR A 69 -16.77 1.68 13.60
CA TYR A 69 -15.94 0.72 14.33
C TYR A 69 -15.32 1.37 15.56
N LYS A 70 -15.33 0.67 16.70
CA LYS A 70 -14.78 1.15 17.97
C LYS A 70 -13.59 0.36 18.43
N LYS A 71 -13.61 -0.97 18.26
CA LYS A 71 -12.57 -1.89 18.69
C LYS A 71 -12.08 -2.75 17.54
N ILE A 72 -10.80 -2.74 17.28
CA ILE A 72 -10.21 -3.55 16.22
C ILE A 72 -9.07 -4.39 16.77
N ALA A 73 -9.06 -5.69 16.43
CA ALA A 73 -7.93 -6.57 16.59
C ALA A 73 -7.10 -6.54 15.30
N ALA A 74 -5.80 -6.25 15.40
CA ALA A 74 -4.89 -6.22 14.26
C ALA A 74 -4.06 -7.52 14.18
N GLN A 75 -3.93 -8.05 12.97
CA GLN A 75 -3.04 -9.14 12.61
C GLN A 75 -2.22 -8.73 11.39
N ALA A 76 -0.91 -8.73 11.48
CA ALA A 76 -0.03 -8.38 10.36
C ALA A 76 1.29 -9.16 10.43
N ALA A 77 1.92 -9.38 9.28
CA ALA A 77 3.18 -10.08 9.21
C ALA A 77 4.29 -9.38 10.02
N ASP A 78 5.11 -10.18 10.70
CA ASP A 78 6.15 -9.76 11.65
C ASP A 78 7.40 -9.22 10.93
N TYR A 79 7.31 -8.00 10.37
CA TYR A 79 8.42 -7.26 9.74
C TYR A 79 8.06 -5.77 9.54
N ALA A 80 9.03 -4.97 9.09
CA ALA A 80 8.90 -3.52 9.02
C ALA A 80 7.62 -3.04 8.32
N PHE A 81 7.28 -3.59 7.14
CA PHE A 81 6.07 -3.22 6.42
C PHE A 81 4.79 -3.48 7.23
N GLY A 82 4.72 -4.63 7.93
CA GLY A 82 3.59 -4.94 8.81
C GLY A 82 3.43 -3.92 9.93
N TYR A 83 4.54 -3.54 10.56
CA TYR A 83 4.54 -2.56 11.66
C TYR A 83 4.13 -1.16 11.20
N GLU A 84 4.68 -0.72 10.06
CA GLU A 84 4.40 0.58 9.48
C GLU A 84 2.93 0.70 9.03
N VAL A 85 2.38 -0.34 8.42
CA VAL A 85 0.98 -0.40 7.99
C VAL A 85 0.02 -0.38 9.19
N VAL A 86 0.26 -1.23 10.19
CA VAL A 86 -0.56 -1.26 11.42
C VAL A 86 -0.41 0.05 12.20
N GLY A 87 0.82 0.58 12.29
CA GLY A 87 1.09 1.84 12.97
C GLY A 87 0.35 3.02 12.36
N GLY A 88 0.37 3.14 11.03
CA GLY A 88 -0.37 4.18 10.30
C GLY A 88 -1.88 4.07 10.49
N PHE A 89 -2.42 2.85 10.40
CA PHE A 89 -3.84 2.57 10.67
C PHE A 89 -4.22 2.94 12.09
N GLN A 90 -3.49 2.43 13.09
CA GLN A 90 -3.75 2.67 14.50
C GLN A 90 -3.77 4.14 14.83
N LYS A 91 -2.78 4.89 14.34
CA LYS A 91 -2.66 6.32 14.66
C LYS A 91 -3.92 7.09 14.31
N THR A 92 -4.40 6.99 13.11
CA THR A 92 -5.58 7.75 12.66
C THR A 92 -6.89 7.17 13.20
N PHE A 93 -6.96 5.87 13.40
CA PHE A 93 -8.11 5.21 14.01
C PHE A 93 -8.27 5.63 15.49
N GLU A 94 -7.18 5.67 16.27
CA GLU A 94 -7.20 6.09 17.67
C GLU A 94 -7.38 7.62 17.84
N GLU A 95 -6.80 8.43 16.97
CA GLU A 95 -7.04 9.89 16.95
C GLU A 95 -8.50 10.24 16.70
N CYS A 96 -9.23 9.40 15.98
CA CYS A 96 -10.67 9.52 15.76
C CYS A 96 -11.54 8.92 16.88
N GLY A 97 -10.93 8.28 17.88
CA GLY A 97 -11.61 7.70 19.05
C GLY A 97 -11.83 6.19 18.99
N GLY A 98 -11.26 5.47 18.01
CA GLY A 98 -11.19 4.02 17.97
C GLY A 98 -10.16 3.46 18.95
N GLN A 99 -10.11 2.14 19.09
CA GLN A 99 -9.21 1.42 19.98
C GLN A 99 -8.63 0.19 19.28
N ILE A 100 -7.32 0.09 19.17
CA ILE A 100 -6.65 -1.16 18.83
C ILE A 100 -6.50 -1.97 20.12
N ILE A 101 -7.27 -3.04 20.23
CA ILE A 101 -7.36 -3.87 21.44
C ILE A 101 -6.43 -5.07 21.43
N GLN A 102 -5.83 -5.37 20.27
CA GLN A 102 -4.90 -6.49 20.11
C GLN A 102 -4.01 -6.29 18.88
N LYS A 103 -2.76 -6.73 18.97
CA LYS A 103 -1.84 -6.85 17.83
C LYS A 103 -1.22 -8.25 17.82
N LEU A 104 -1.40 -8.98 16.73
CA LEU A 104 -0.83 -10.30 16.50
C LEU A 104 0.18 -10.22 15.34
N TRP A 105 1.32 -10.86 15.51
CA TRP A 105 2.44 -10.76 14.59
C TRP A 105 2.90 -12.14 14.09
N PRO A 106 2.14 -12.81 13.19
CA PRO A 106 2.60 -14.04 12.57
C PRO A 106 3.85 -13.80 11.71
N PRO A 107 4.82 -14.72 11.70
CA PRO A 107 5.96 -14.69 10.79
C PRO A 107 5.53 -14.55 9.31
N ILE A 108 6.39 -13.95 8.48
CA ILE A 108 6.08 -13.66 7.07
C ILE A 108 5.77 -14.89 6.22
N ASN A 109 6.21 -16.08 6.64
CA ASN A 109 5.96 -17.34 5.94
C ASN A 109 4.89 -18.22 6.61
N THR A 110 4.06 -17.65 7.50
CA THR A 110 2.98 -18.36 8.17
C THR A 110 1.99 -18.94 7.16
N MET A 111 1.71 -20.23 7.28
CA MET A 111 0.72 -20.97 6.51
C MET A 111 -0.46 -21.42 7.36
N ASP A 112 -0.24 -21.68 8.64
CA ASP A 112 -1.28 -22.02 9.63
C ASP A 112 -1.58 -20.78 10.49
N PHE A 113 -2.75 -20.20 10.27
CA PHE A 113 -3.28 -19.08 11.05
C PHE A 113 -4.23 -19.51 12.15
N GLY A 114 -4.49 -20.82 12.29
CA GLY A 114 -5.41 -21.35 13.33
C GLY A 114 -5.13 -20.80 14.72
N PRO A 115 -3.89 -20.84 15.24
CA PRO A 115 -3.56 -20.28 16.56
C PRO A 115 -3.85 -18.79 16.69
N TYR A 116 -3.52 -18.00 15.66
CA TYR A 116 -3.77 -16.55 15.66
C TYR A 116 -5.27 -16.22 15.56
N ILE A 117 -6.03 -17.00 14.78
CA ILE A 117 -7.50 -16.85 14.67
C ILE A 117 -8.19 -17.21 15.99
N ALA A 118 -7.72 -18.27 16.66
CA ALA A 118 -8.24 -18.66 17.97
C ALA A 118 -7.98 -17.61 19.07
N ASP A 119 -6.86 -16.89 18.96
CA ASP A 119 -6.47 -15.84 19.91
C ASP A 119 -7.17 -14.48 19.66
N LEU A 120 -7.88 -14.32 18.53
CA LEU A 120 -8.56 -13.06 18.21
C LEU A 120 -9.58 -12.67 19.29
N LYS A 121 -9.44 -11.48 19.86
CA LYS A 121 -10.37 -10.95 20.87
C LYS A 121 -11.81 -10.91 20.34
N GLN A 122 -12.71 -11.51 21.10
CA GLN A 122 -14.11 -11.68 20.68
C GLN A 122 -14.90 -10.36 20.69
N ASP A 123 -14.50 -9.39 21.50
CA ASP A 123 -15.13 -8.07 21.58
C ASP A 123 -14.63 -7.07 20.51
N ALA A 124 -13.75 -7.49 19.58
CA ALA A 124 -13.41 -6.69 18.41
C ALA A 124 -14.61 -6.56 17.46
N ASP A 125 -14.86 -5.35 16.95
CA ASP A 125 -15.89 -5.08 15.94
C ASP A 125 -15.46 -5.55 14.54
N ALA A 126 -14.15 -5.50 14.27
CA ALA A 126 -13.54 -5.89 13.00
C ALA A 126 -12.11 -6.38 13.22
N ILE A 127 -11.55 -7.00 12.18
CA ILE A 127 -10.16 -7.45 12.14
C ILE A 127 -9.42 -6.59 11.11
N PHE A 128 -8.33 -5.95 11.52
CA PHE A 128 -7.38 -5.38 10.57
C PHE A 128 -6.33 -6.45 10.20
N SER A 129 -6.17 -6.74 8.91
CA SER A 129 -5.37 -7.88 8.47
C SER A 129 -4.36 -7.52 7.37
N LEU A 130 -3.11 -7.97 7.54
CA LEU A 130 -2.05 -7.93 6.54
C LEU A 130 -1.22 -9.22 6.57
N PRO A 131 -1.73 -10.34 6.06
CA PRO A 131 -0.89 -11.48 5.72
C PRO A 131 -0.02 -11.16 4.50
N VAL A 132 1.10 -11.86 4.33
CA VAL A 132 1.99 -11.71 3.17
C VAL A 132 2.36 -13.07 2.57
N GLY A 133 2.94 -13.05 1.37
CA GLY A 133 3.29 -14.27 0.66
C GLY A 133 2.08 -15.20 0.47
N ALA A 134 2.28 -16.51 0.66
CA ALA A 134 1.18 -17.46 0.56
C ALA A 134 0.10 -17.28 1.66
N GLY A 135 0.43 -16.61 2.76
CA GLY A 135 -0.49 -16.27 3.84
C GLY A 135 -1.69 -15.45 3.37
N VAL A 136 -1.56 -14.67 2.29
CA VAL A 136 -2.68 -13.88 1.73
C VAL A 136 -3.85 -14.77 1.28
N LEU A 137 -3.59 -16.01 0.85
CA LEU A 137 -4.60 -16.98 0.48
C LEU A 137 -5.08 -17.82 1.66
N GLN A 138 -4.20 -18.06 2.65
CA GLN A 138 -4.48 -18.95 3.77
C GLN A 138 -5.32 -18.29 4.84
N PHE A 139 -4.98 -17.05 5.23
CA PHE A 139 -5.67 -16.35 6.30
C PHE A 139 -7.19 -16.22 6.06
N PRO A 140 -7.68 -15.67 4.94
CA PRO A 140 -9.12 -15.50 4.74
C PRO A 140 -9.86 -16.85 4.67
N LYS A 141 -9.27 -17.88 4.07
CA LYS A 141 -9.86 -19.24 4.03
C LYS A 141 -10.00 -19.83 5.42
N GLN A 142 -8.95 -19.75 6.25
CA GLN A 142 -8.96 -20.28 7.60
C GLN A 142 -9.88 -19.46 8.52
N LEU A 143 -9.91 -18.13 8.36
CA LEU A 143 -10.84 -17.27 9.09
C LEU A 143 -12.29 -17.64 8.78
N ALA A 144 -12.65 -17.82 7.51
CA ALA A 144 -13.98 -18.25 7.11
C ALA A 144 -14.31 -19.66 7.65
N ALA A 145 -13.38 -20.61 7.56
CA ALA A 145 -13.53 -21.98 8.07
C ALA A 145 -13.72 -22.03 9.60
N SER A 146 -13.15 -21.08 10.35
CA SER A 146 -13.35 -20.99 11.80
C SER A 146 -14.75 -20.52 12.21
N GLY A 147 -15.58 -20.11 11.25
CA GLY A 147 -16.90 -19.53 11.52
C GLY A 147 -16.88 -18.07 11.98
N ASN A 148 -15.72 -17.42 12.03
CA ASN A 148 -15.63 -16.02 12.37
C ASN A 148 -16.29 -15.17 11.27
N LYS A 149 -17.21 -14.27 11.65
CA LYS A 149 -17.98 -13.42 10.74
C LYS A 149 -17.65 -11.93 10.86
N LYS A 150 -16.59 -11.59 11.60
CA LYS A 150 -16.20 -10.20 11.77
C LYS A 150 -15.78 -9.59 10.43
N PRO A 151 -16.16 -8.34 10.14
CA PRO A 151 -15.65 -7.62 8.99
C PRO A 151 -14.12 -7.60 8.97
N VAL A 152 -13.54 -7.73 7.77
CA VAL A 152 -12.09 -7.64 7.57
C VAL A 152 -11.76 -6.33 6.87
N ILE A 153 -10.90 -5.55 7.51
CA ILE A 153 -10.26 -4.36 6.96
C ILE A 153 -8.78 -4.71 6.77
N GLY A 154 -8.17 -4.36 5.65
CA GLY A 154 -6.79 -4.77 5.43
C GLY A 154 -5.96 -3.79 4.62
N ALA A 155 -4.67 -4.07 4.57
CA ALA A 155 -3.80 -3.42 3.60
C ALA A 155 -4.17 -3.87 2.19
N GLY A 156 -4.12 -2.93 1.24
CA GLY A 156 -4.52 -3.22 -0.13
C GLY A 156 -3.69 -4.29 -0.83
N THR A 157 -2.46 -4.49 -0.38
CA THR A 157 -1.56 -5.52 -0.90
C THR A 157 -2.04 -6.95 -0.60
N ALA A 158 -2.85 -7.13 0.46
CA ALA A 158 -3.41 -8.44 0.80
C ALA A 158 -4.60 -8.84 -0.10
N TYR A 159 -5.20 -7.88 -0.81
CA TYR A 159 -6.34 -8.08 -1.73
C TYR A 159 -6.01 -7.56 -3.13
N ASP A 160 -4.73 -7.58 -3.50
CA ASP A 160 -4.30 -7.10 -4.82
C ASP A 160 -4.86 -7.95 -5.97
N GLU A 161 -5.06 -7.35 -7.11
CA GLU A 161 -5.59 -7.98 -8.32
C GLU A 161 -4.72 -9.16 -8.80
N PHE A 162 -3.46 -9.23 -8.36
CA PHE A 162 -2.58 -10.38 -8.63
C PHE A 162 -3.04 -11.64 -7.88
N VAL A 163 -3.58 -11.50 -6.66
CA VAL A 163 -3.99 -12.62 -5.80
C VAL A 163 -5.49 -12.89 -5.83
N LEU A 164 -6.34 -11.90 -6.11
CA LEU A 164 -7.79 -12.03 -6.15
C LEU A 164 -8.29 -13.22 -7.01
N PRO A 165 -7.74 -13.52 -8.20
CA PRO A 165 -8.18 -14.66 -8.99
C PRO A 165 -7.97 -16.03 -8.32
N SER A 166 -7.11 -16.10 -7.29
CA SER A 166 -6.84 -17.32 -6.51
C SER A 166 -7.63 -17.37 -5.19
N MET A 167 -8.41 -16.35 -4.89
CA MET A 167 -9.28 -16.26 -3.73
C MET A 167 -10.70 -16.72 -4.09
N GLY A 168 -11.45 -17.15 -3.09
CA GLY A 168 -12.86 -17.50 -3.21
C GLY A 168 -13.79 -16.39 -2.70
N ASP A 169 -15.06 -16.74 -2.54
CA ASP A 169 -16.09 -15.81 -2.07
C ASP A 169 -15.90 -15.39 -0.59
N GLU A 170 -14.99 -16.05 0.14
CA GLU A 170 -14.63 -15.71 1.53
C GLU A 170 -14.07 -14.30 1.71
N VAL A 171 -13.57 -13.69 0.65
CA VAL A 171 -13.02 -12.32 0.70
C VAL A 171 -14.03 -11.23 0.28
N ILE A 172 -15.22 -11.62 -0.20
CA ILE A 172 -16.25 -10.65 -0.61
C ILE A 172 -16.67 -9.79 0.61
N GLY A 173 -16.70 -8.49 0.41
CA GLY A 173 -16.97 -7.50 1.44
C GLY A 173 -15.75 -7.04 2.24
N SER A 174 -14.59 -7.70 2.12
CA SER A 174 -13.34 -7.19 2.71
C SER A 174 -13.01 -5.80 2.16
N VAL A 175 -12.59 -4.90 3.05
CA VAL A 175 -12.25 -3.52 2.69
C VAL A 175 -10.75 -3.30 2.82
N SER A 176 -10.16 -2.58 1.88
CA SER A 176 -8.72 -2.30 1.90
C SER A 176 -8.41 -0.89 1.39
N ALA A 177 -7.19 -0.42 1.57
CA ALA A 177 -6.72 0.83 1.00
C ALA A 177 -5.42 0.67 0.22
N LEU A 178 -5.35 1.30 -0.95
CA LEU A 178 -4.14 1.39 -1.75
C LEU A 178 -4.22 2.60 -2.70
N GLN A 179 -3.09 2.96 -3.31
CA GLN A 179 -3.01 4.03 -4.30
C GLN A 179 -3.62 3.66 -5.67
N TYR A 180 -3.95 2.39 -5.88
CA TYR A 180 -4.50 1.89 -7.15
C TYR A 180 -5.61 0.85 -6.93
N SER A 181 -6.49 0.78 -7.90
CA SER A 181 -7.42 -0.33 -8.13
C SER A 181 -7.63 -0.47 -9.64
N ALA A 182 -7.58 -1.69 -10.15
CA ALA A 182 -7.96 -1.94 -11.54
C ALA A 182 -9.45 -1.64 -11.82
N ALA A 183 -10.28 -1.53 -10.78
CA ALA A 183 -11.69 -1.15 -10.87
C ALA A 183 -11.94 0.37 -10.91
N LEU A 184 -10.91 1.20 -11.09
CA LEU A 184 -11.09 2.64 -11.30
C LEU A 184 -11.78 2.91 -12.64
N GLU A 185 -12.92 3.57 -12.59
CA GLU A 185 -13.74 3.93 -13.75
C GLU A 185 -13.30 5.30 -14.30
N THR A 186 -12.02 5.38 -14.72
CA THR A 186 -11.46 6.54 -15.42
C THR A 186 -10.99 6.13 -16.81
N PRO A 187 -11.05 7.01 -17.82
CA PRO A 187 -10.60 6.69 -19.18
C PRO A 187 -9.18 6.13 -19.24
N GLU A 188 -8.25 6.71 -18.46
CA GLU A 188 -6.85 6.29 -18.41
C GLU A 188 -6.71 4.87 -17.86
N ASN A 189 -7.43 4.54 -16.78
CA ASN A 189 -7.38 3.20 -16.20
C ASN A 189 -8.10 2.17 -17.07
N GLU A 190 -9.26 2.52 -17.65
CA GLU A 190 -9.97 1.61 -18.55
C GLU A 190 -9.12 1.23 -19.77
N ALA A 191 -8.42 2.19 -20.37
CA ALA A 191 -7.49 1.94 -21.45
C ALA A 191 -6.36 1.01 -21.00
N PHE A 192 -5.73 1.33 -19.88
CA PHE A 192 -4.64 0.54 -19.31
C PHE A 192 -5.07 -0.91 -19.00
N VAL A 193 -6.24 -1.10 -18.37
CA VAL A 193 -6.78 -2.44 -18.05
C VAL A 193 -7.04 -3.24 -19.32
N LYS A 194 -7.64 -2.63 -20.34
CA LYS A 194 -7.93 -3.30 -21.63
C LYS A 194 -6.66 -3.72 -22.35
N GLU A 195 -5.70 -2.81 -22.47
CA GLU A 195 -4.41 -3.08 -23.15
C GLU A 195 -3.61 -4.14 -22.39
N TYR A 196 -3.49 -4.01 -21.06
CA TYR A 196 -2.77 -4.97 -20.23
C TYR A 196 -3.40 -6.37 -20.29
N ARG A 197 -4.74 -6.44 -20.25
CA ARG A 197 -5.46 -7.71 -20.34
C ARG A 197 -5.35 -8.34 -21.73
N ALA A 198 -5.33 -7.56 -22.80
CA ALA A 198 -5.12 -8.03 -24.16
C ALA A 198 -3.71 -8.65 -24.33
N GLU A 199 -2.70 -8.02 -23.75
CA GLU A 199 -1.30 -8.46 -23.86
C GLU A 199 -0.98 -9.65 -22.92
N PHE A 200 -1.46 -9.61 -21.67
CA PHE A 200 -1.03 -10.55 -20.62
C PHE A 200 -2.13 -11.53 -20.18
N GLY A 201 -3.36 -11.43 -20.69
CA GLY A 201 -4.48 -12.32 -20.36
C GLY A 201 -5.03 -12.17 -18.94
N LYS A 202 -4.64 -11.13 -18.19
CA LYS A 202 -5.00 -10.92 -16.79
C LYS A 202 -5.18 -9.44 -16.46
N VAL A 203 -5.91 -9.16 -15.39
CA VAL A 203 -6.11 -7.81 -14.87
C VAL A 203 -4.78 -7.26 -14.31
N PRO A 204 -4.43 -5.97 -14.55
CA PRO A 204 -3.24 -5.38 -13.97
C PRO A 204 -3.37 -5.25 -12.45
N SER A 205 -2.27 -5.47 -11.75
CA SER A 205 -2.13 -5.28 -10.32
C SER A 205 -1.47 -3.93 -10.02
N TYR A 206 -1.43 -3.53 -8.73
CA TYR A 206 -0.66 -2.35 -8.35
C TYR A 206 0.84 -2.49 -8.68
N TYR A 207 1.36 -3.72 -8.76
CA TYR A 207 2.74 -3.97 -9.18
C TYR A 207 2.98 -3.54 -10.63
N SER A 208 2.10 -3.96 -11.53
CA SER A 208 2.21 -3.61 -12.96
C SER A 208 1.93 -2.13 -13.17
N GLU A 209 0.91 -1.59 -12.51
CA GLU A 209 0.56 -0.18 -12.60
C GLU A 209 1.67 0.73 -12.05
N SER A 210 2.27 0.40 -10.91
CA SER A 210 3.37 1.20 -10.35
C SER A 210 4.60 1.24 -11.26
N ASN A 211 4.92 0.12 -11.93
CA ASN A 211 6.02 0.10 -12.90
C ASN A 211 5.67 0.87 -14.19
N TYR A 212 4.42 0.77 -14.67
CA TYR A 212 3.93 1.55 -15.81
C TYR A 212 3.99 3.06 -15.51
N THR A 213 3.50 3.48 -14.36
CA THR A 213 3.58 4.87 -13.91
C THR A 213 5.03 5.34 -13.75
N THR A 214 5.91 4.49 -13.21
CA THR A 214 7.35 4.77 -13.14
C THR A 214 7.93 5.03 -14.53
N ALA A 215 7.59 4.21 -15.52
CA ALA A 215 8.03 4.40 -16.90
C ALA A 215 7.53 5.73 -17.49
N LYS A 216 6.26 6.08 -17.27
CA LYS A 216 5.70 7.39 -17.67
C LYS A 216 6.46 8.56 -17.04
N MET A 217 6.80 8.48 -15.76
CA MET A 217 7.56 9.52 -15.07
C MET A 217 8.98 9.64 -15.62
N ILE A 218 9.64 8.51 -15.90
CA ILE A 218 10.97 8.48 -16.52
C ILE A 218 10.93 9.12 -17.93
N ASP A 219 9.95 8.77 -18.75
CA ASP A 219 9.78 9.32 -20.09
C ASP A 219 9.58 10.84 -20.06
N ALA A 220 8.71 11.33 -19.17
CA ALA A 220 8.48 12.75 -18.96
C ALA A 220 9.77 13.48 -18.50
N ALA A 221 10.54 12.88 -17.57
CA ALA A 221 11.80 13.44 -17.10
C ALA A 221 12.89 13.44 -18.22
N MET A 222 12.94 12.38 -19.03
CA MET A 222 13.85 12.31 -20.19
C MET A 222 13.49 13.34 -21.25
N THR A 223 12.23 13.56 -21.51
CA THR A 223 11.76 14.62 -22.41
C THR A 223 12.22 16.00 -21.91
N GLN A 224 12.08 16.29 -20.61
CA GLN A 224 12.60 17.52 -20.00
C GLN A 224 14.13 17.61 -20.02
N ALA A 225 14.82 16.48 -20.16
CA ALA A 225 16.28 16.41 -20.31
C ALA A 225 16.75 16.57 -21.79
N GLY A 226 15.82 16.82 -22.71
CA GLY A 226 16.14 16.91 -24.15
C GLY A 226 16.49 15.57 -24.79
N GLY A 227 16.00 14.46 -24.25
CA GLY A 227 16.21 13.10 -24.75
C GLY A 227 17.59 12.50 -24.44
N SER A 228 18.43 13.20 -23.69
CA SER A 228 19.77 12.75 -23.33
C SER A 228 19.92 12.55 -21.83
N TRP A 229 20.69 11.55 -21.42
CA TRP A 229 20.96 11.27 -20.02
C TRP A 229 21.90 12.32 -19.39
N PRO A 230 21.41 13.16 -18.44
CA PRO A 230 22.23 14.26 -17.90
C PRO A 230 23.08 13.84 -16.69
N GLY A 231 23.05 12.58 -16.30
CA GLY A 231 23.62 12.07 -15.05
C GLY A 231 22.59 11.87 -13.93
N PRO A 232 22.95 11.14 -12.85
CA PRO A 232 22.00 10.71 -11.83
C PRO A 232 21.27 11.85 -11.11
N LEU A 233 22.01 12.83 -10.57
CA LEU A 233 21.41 13.92 -9.78
C LEU A 233 20.66 14.93 -10.65
N PRO A 234 21.18 15.43 -11.79
CA PRO A 234 20.41 16.29 -12.68
C PRO A 234 19.14 15.62 -13.22
N PHE A 235 19.17 14.29 -13.45
CA PHE A 235 17.98 13.56 -13.84
C PHE A 235 16.98 13.45 -12.68
N LEU A 236 17.46 13.17 -11.46
CA LEU A 236 16.61 13.11 -10.27
C LEU A 236 15.87 14.44 -10.04
N GLU A 237 16.52 15.58 -10.21
CA GLU A 237 15.87 16.90 -10.12
C GLU A 237 14.71 17.03 -11.12
N LYS A 238 14.90 16.59 -12.36
CA LYS A 238 13.84 16.59 -13.37
C LYS A 238 12.71 15.62 -12.98
N LEU A 239 13.06 14.42 -12.54
CA LEU A 239 12.08 13.40 -12.14
C LEU A 239 11.21 13.87 -10.97
N VAL A 240 11.80 14.59 -10.00
CA VAL A 240 11.06 15.17 -8.85
C VAL A 240 10.09 16.26 -9.30
N ALA A 241 10.43 17.01 -10.33
CA ALA A 241 9.57 18.05 -10.89
C ALA A 241 8.43 17.54 -11.79
N VAL A 242 8.45 16.26 -12.16
CA VAL A 242 7.44 15.65 -13.05
C VAL A 242 6.09 15.56 -12.34
N LYS A 243 5.03 15.89 -13.10
CA LYS A 243 3.65 15.61 -12.74
C LYS A 243 3.04 14.83 -13.90
N VAL A 244 2.39 13.72 -13.62
CA VAL A 244 1.76 12.87 -14.64
C VAL A 244 0.36 12.45 -14.19
N ASP A 245 -0.53 12.27 -15.17
CA ASP A 245 -1.75 11.54 -15.01
C ASP A 245 -1.46 10.07 -15.33
N ALA A 246 -1.73 9.21 -14.38
CA ALA A 246 -1.48 7.77 -14.44
C ALA A 246 -2.79 7.00 -14.32
N PRO A 247 -2.83 5.68 -14.58
CA PRO A 247 -4.03 4.88 -14.33
C PRO A 247 -4.57 5.02 -12.90
N ARG A 248 -3.67 5.25 -11.91
CA ARG A 248 -4.04 5.56 -10.52
C ARG A 248 -4.50 7.01 -10.28
N GLY A 249 -4.57 7.86 -11.31
CA GLY A 249 -4.84 9.29 -11.20
C GLY A 249 -3.59 10.15 -11.14
N PRO A 250 -3.73 11.44 -10.80
CA PRO A 250 -2.62 12.39 -10.80
C PRO A 250 -1.59 12.07 -9.70
N ILE A 251 -0.31 12.14 -10.08
CA ILE A 251 0.84 11.92 -9.19
C ILE A 251 1.87 13.04 -9.35
N SER A 252 2.39 13.47 -8.22
CA SER A 252 3.57 14.34 -8.09
C SER A 252 4.45 13.82 -6.95
N LEU A 253 5.64 14.36 -6.80
CA LEU A 253 6.54 14.03 -5.68
C LEU A 253 6.64 15.19 -4.70
N ASP A 254 6.76 14.86 -3.42
CA ASP A 254 7.07 15.83 -2.36
C ASP A 254 8.58 16.15 -2.30
N ASP A 255 8.95 17.08 -1.41
CA ASP A 255 10.35 17.49 -1.19
C ASP A 255 11.24 16.38 -0.61
N MET A 256 10.63 15.30 -0.10
CA MET A 256 11.30 14.10 0.38
C MET A 256 11.33 12.99 -0.67
N ARG A 257 10.91 13.30 -1.91
CA ARG A 257 10.92 12.38 -3.07
C ARG A 257 9.97 11.18 -2.91
N ASN A 258 8.85 11.38 -2.21
CA ASN A 258 7.77 10.42 -2.08
C ASN A 258 6.53 10.89 -2.85
N PRO A 259 5.72 9.98 -3.42
CA PRO A 259 4.51 10.36 -4.14
C PRO A 259 3.48 11.09 -3.27
N ILE A 260 2.90 12.16 -3.83
CA ILE A 260 1.61 12.71 -3.45
C ILE A 260 0.62 12.19 -4.48
N GLN A 261 -0.35 11.40 -4.04
CA GLN A 261 -1.25 10.64 -4.91
C GLN A 261 -2.57 10.32 -4.24
N ASN A 262 -3.54 9.88 -5.02
CA ASN A 262 -4.81 9.41 -4.44
C ASN A 262 -4.61 8.11 -3.65
N VAL A 263 -5.41 7.94 -2.59
CA VAL A 263 -5.61 6.68 -1.89
C VAL A 263 -7.07 6.29 -1.99
N TYR A 264 -7.31 5.07 -2.39
CA TYR A 264 -8.63 4.52 -2.61
C TYR A 264 -8.99 3.52 -1.51
N ILE A 265 -10.13 3.74 -0.85
CA ILE A 265 -10.75 2.70 -0.04
C ILE A 265 -11.52 1.81 -1.01
N ARG A 266 -11.21 0.53 -0.97
CA ARG A 266 -11.68 -0.46 -1.94
C ARG A 266 -12.39 -1.58 -1.19
N ARG A 267 -13.48 -2.08 -1.77
CA ARG A 267 -14.20 -3.25 -1.27
C ARG A 267 -14.14 -4.36 -2.31
N VAL A 268 -13.85 -5.57 -1.87
CA VAL A 268 -13.89 -6.74 -2.75
C VAL A 268 -15.34 -7.07 -3.10
N GLU A 269 -15.64 -7.02 -4.38
CA GLU A 269 -16.97 -7.36 -4.93
C GLU A 269 -16.83 -8.30 -6.11
N LYS A 270 -17.82 -9.18 -6.28
CA LYS A 270 -17.91 -10.06 -7.45
C LYS A 270 -18.88 -9.43 -8.45
N ARG A 271 -18.36 -8.94 -9.56
CA ARG A 271 -19.16 -8.24 -10.58
C ARG A 271 -18.52 -8.27 -11.97
N GLU A 272 -19.34 -7.95 -12.97
CA GLU A 272 -18.85 -7.67 -14.33
C GLU A 272 -18.33 -6.24 -14.40
N MET A 273 -17.19 -6.03 -15.07
CA MET A 273 -16.60 -4.71 -15.28
C MET A 273 -16.00 -4.58 -16.68
N PHE A 274 -15.94 -3.37 -17.21
CA PHE A 274 -15.30 -3.01 -18.48
C PHE A 274 -15.77 -3.84 -19.69
N GLY A 275 -17.02 -4.34 -19.65
CA GLY A 275 -17.59 -5.16 -20.73
C GLY A 275 -17.12 -6.63 -20.75
N TYR A 276 -16.40 -7.09 -19.72
CA TYR A 276 -16.10 -8.52 -19.56
C TYR A 276 -17.33 -9.25 -19.02
N PRO A 277 -17.80 -10.33 -19.72
CA PRO A 277 -19.14 -10.90 -19.47
C PRO A 277 -19.18 -11.87 -18.28
N LYS A 278 -18.08 -12.13 -17.60
CA LYS A 278 -18.04 -13.03 -16.45
C LYS A 278 -17.81 -12.23 -15.18
N PRO A 279 -18.61 -12.44 -14.12
CA PRO A 279 -18.33 -11.86 -12.83
C PRO A 279 -16.98 -12.36 -12.28
N GLU A 280 -16.10 -11.42 -11.97
CA GLU A 280 -14.80 -11.65 -11.33
C GLU A 280 -14.74 -10.88 -10.01
N LEU A 281 -13.77 -11.21 -9.15
CA LEU A 281 -13.51 -10.40 -7.95
C LEU A 281 -12.75 -9.13 -8.34
N TRP A 282 -13.26 -7.99 -7.89
CA TRP A 282 -12.71 -6.67 -8.12
C TRP A 282 -12.58 -5.90 -6.82
N ASN A 283 -11.55 -5.06 -6.73
CA ASN A 283 -11.42 -4.06 -5.67
C ASN A 283 -12.20 -2.80 -6.04
N VAL A 284 -13.52 -2.79 -5.85
CA VAL A 284 -14.38 -1.66 -6.20
C VAL A 284 -14.10 -0.48 -5.29
N VAL A 285 -13.83 0.68 -5.86
CA VAL A 285 -13.56 1.91 -5.11
C VAL A 285 -14.85 2.42 -4.48
N ILE A 286 -14.87 2.55 -3.15
CA ILE A 286 -16.02 3.05 -2.38
C ILE A 286 -15.77 4.45 -1.80
N LYS A 287 -14.50 4.88 -1.70
CA LYS A 287 -14.13 6.25 -1.31
C LYS A 287 -12.74 6.60 -1.85
N THR A 288 -12.57 7.82 -2.30
CA THR A 288 -11.28 8.38 -2.70
C THR A 288 -10.83 9.43 -1.71
N TYR A 289 -9.58 9.33 -1.26
CA TYR A 289 -8.87 10.40 -0.58
C TYR A 289 -7.87 11.00 -1.58
N PRO A 290 -8.09 12.24 -2.05
CA PRO A 290 -7.25 12.83 -3.09
C PRO A 290 -5.92 13.32 -2.51
N GLN A 291 -4.85 13.23 -3.30
CA GLN A 291 -3.55 13.85 -3.08
C GLN A 291 -3.00 13.64 -1.65
N VAL A 292 -2.99 12.40 -1.21
CA VAL A 292 -2.52 12.01 0.13
C VAL A 292 -0.99 12.11 0.19
N SER A 293 -0.48 12.88 1.14
CA SER A 293 0.93 12.92 1.51
C SER A 293 1.34 11.70 2.34
N GLN A 294 2.63 11.34 2.34
CA GLN A 294 3.17 10.35 3.29
C GLN A 294 3.01 10.78 4.75
N PHE A 295 2.83 12.06 5.00
CA PHE A 295 2.59 12.64 6.33
C PHE A 295 1.10 12.83 6.66
N TRP A 296 0.21 12.32 5.80
CA TRP A 296 -1.23 12.46 5.94
C TRP A 296 -1.67 13.92 6.04
N LYS A 297 -2.30 14.30 7.17
CA LYS A 297 -2.82 15.65 7.46
C LYS A 297 -1.89 16.46 8.38
N TRP A 298 -0.81 15.84 8.88
CA TRP A 298 0.17 16.55 9.73
C TRP A 298 1.22 17.26 8.88
N SER A 299 1.84 18.30 9.45
CA SER A 299 3.06 18.83 8.86
C SER A 299 4.19 17.81 8.96
N LYS A 300 5.17 17.89 8.06
CA LYS A 300 6.37 17.05 8.11
C LYS A 300 7.05 17.12 9.47
N GLU A 301 7.22 18.34 9.99
CA GLU A 301 7.88 18.62 11.27
C GLU A 301 7.12 18.00 12.45
N GLU A 302 5.79 18.04 12.42
CA GLU A 302 4.96 17.44 13.46
C GLU A 302 5.02 15.91 13.39
N PHE A 303 4.87 15.35 12.21
CA PHE A 303 4.91 13.90 12.02
C PHE A 303 6.25 13.30 12.43
N LEU A 304 7.36 13.94 12.09
CA LEU A 304 8.70 13.45 12.37
C LEU A 304 9.12 13.53 13.84
N LYS A 305 8.34 14.22 14.70
CA LYS A 305 8.56 14.20 16.17
C LYS A 305 8.16 12.89 16.82
N GLN A 306 7.21 12.13 16.22
CA GLN A 306 6.83 10.84 16.76
C GLN A 306 7.91 9.77 16.49
N PRO A 307 7.97 8.69 17.28
CA PRO A 307 8.81 7.54 16.95
C PRO A 307 8.45 6.90 15.61
N VAL A 308 9.39 6.13 15.05
CA VAL A 308 9.15 5.27 13.88
C VAL A 308 8.08 4.25 14.22
N TYR A 309 7.18 3.97 13.30
CA TYR A 309 6.27 2.83 13.44
C TYR A 309 7.08 1.54 13.53
N SER A 310 6.81 0.79 14.58
CA SER A 310 7.53 -0.43 14.92
C SER A 310 6.58 -1.47 15.52
N ARG A 311 7.09 -2.64 15.85
CA ARG A 311 6.31 -3.66 16.55
C ARG A 311 5.65 -3.12 17.82
N ASP A 312 6.37 -2.25 18.55
CA ASP A 312 5.96 -1.72 19.85
C ASP A 312 5.36 -0.31 19.77
N TYR A 313 5.49 0.37 18.63
CA TYR A 313 4.97 1.73 18.46
C TYR A 313 4.04 1.86 17.23
N PRO A 314 2.83 2.46 17.37
CA PRO A 314 2.19 2.92 18.62
C PRO A 314 1.92 1.76 19.59
N PRO A 315 1.97 1.95 20.91
CA PRO A 315 1.68 0.87 21.85
C PRO A 315 0.21 0.43 21.77
N CYS A 316 -0.07 -0.84 22.05
CA CYS A 316 -1.43 -1.37 22.19
C CYS A 316 -1.98 -1.00 23.59
N LYS A 317 -2.55 0.19 23.72
CA LYS A 317 -3.00 0.76 25.01
C LYS A 317 -4.21 0.07 25.60
N TYR A 318 -4.97 -0.65 24.79
CA TYR A 318 -6.28 -1.22 25.11
C TYR A 318 -6.24 -2.75 25.11
N SER A 319 -5.08 -3.33 25.35
CA SER A 319 -4.87 -4.79 25.30
C SER A 319 -5.36 -5.56 26.55
N GLU A 320 -5.76 -4.84 27.61
CA GLU A 320 -6.29 -5.44 28.85
C GLU A 320 -7.68 -6.00 28.73
#